data_b3597110807f8e4428617b24d07b4b68
#
_entry.id   b3597110807f8e4428617b24d07b4b68
#
_cell.length_a   1.000
_cell.length_b   1.000
_cell.length_c   1.000
_cell.angle_alpha   90.00
_cell.angle_beta   90.00
_cell.angle_gamma   90.00
#
_symmetry.space_group_name_H-M   'P 1'
#
loop_
_entity.id
_entity.type
_entity.pdbx_description
1 polymer ?
#
loop_
_entity_poly.entity_id
_entity_poly.type
_entity_poly.pdbx_seq_one_letter_code
_entity_poly.pdbx_strand_id
1 'polypeptide(L)'
;DQPRSRGLGDVYKRQEDIRSKVEDAEAALNLIMALLSDGNWAIGLGISDGEGSTRDASATATKAVGTRAGQVRVIVDRQQATTEAADIAATFALMAHVLHKRTYEGREATSLVRRGMNQNEAAATLGISKQAMSQRLQAAGWPAEQAGWQLALNLITRAAGQGE
;
A
#
# COMPACT_ATOMS: atom_id res chain seq x y z
N ASP A 1 22.36 7.37 -51.10
CA ASP A 1 22.55 7.62 -49.66
C ASP A 1 21.23 8.02 -49.03
N GLN A 2 20.54 7.04 -48.46
CA GLN A 2 19.35 7.31 -47.67
C GLN A 2 19.74 7.36 -46.18
N PRO A 3 19.32 8.36 -45.41
CA PRO A 3 19.56 8.37 -43.99
C PRO A 3 18.62 7.35 -43.31
N ARG A 4 19.25 6.42 -42.61
CA ARG A 4 18.56 5.45 -41.77
C ARG A 4 17.74 6.18 -40.72
N SER A 5 16.43 5.99 -40.75
CA SER A 5 15.52 6.38 -39.70
C SER A 5 15.94 5.72 -38.37
N ARG A 6 16.51 6.50 -37.48
CA ARG A 6 16.70 6.08 -36.07
C ARG A 6 15.34 5.91 -35.47
N GLY A 7 15.07 4.69 -35.02
CA GLY A 7 13.83 4.32 -34.37
C GLY A 7 13.58 5.19 -33.15
N LEU A 8 12.39 5.74 -33.11
CA LEU A 8 11.72 6.25 -31.92
C LEU A 8 11.45 5.07 -30.98
N GLY A 9 12.40 4.71 -30.15
CA GLY A 9 12.32 3.52 -29.32
C GLY A 9 12.83 3.68 -27.89
N ASP A 10 13.11 4.88 -27.43
CA ASP A 10 13.40 5.15 -26.03
C ASP A 10 12.33 6.09 -25.45
N VAL A 11 11.17 5.50 -25.16
CA VAL A 11 10.32 6.05 -24.14
C VAL A 11 11.08 5.86 -22.83
N TYR A 12 11.81 6.88 -22.41
CA TYR A 12 12.30 7.01 -21.05
C TYR A 12 11.05 6.94 -20.16
N LYS A 13 10.77 5.77 -19.58
CA LYS A 13 9.96 5.68 -18.39
C LYS A 13 10.70 6.53 -17.37
N ARG A 14 10.23 7.74 -17.14
CA ARG A 14 10.66 8.53 -16.00
C ARG A 14 10.35 7.67 -14.80
N GLN A 15 11.37 7.20 -14.14
CA GLN A 15 11.26 6.52 -12.86
C GLN A 15 10.85 7.62 -11.89
N GLU A 16 9.56 7.69 -11.57
CA GLU A 16 9.06 8.64 -10.61
C GLU A 16 9.33 8.08 -9.22
N ASP A 17 10.25 8.71 -8.51
CA ASP A 17 10.52 8.42 -7.11
C ASP A 17 9.68 9.35 -6.23
N ILE A 18 8.81 8.79 -5.41
CA ILE A 18 8.06 9.52 -4.40
C ILE A 18 8.72 9.26 -3.04
N ARG A 19 9.04 10.33 -2.34
CA ARG A 19 9.51 10.27 -0.96
C ARG A 19 8.57 11.06 -0.07
N SER A 20 8.05 10.42 0.96
CA SER A 20 7.18 11.06 1.93
C SER A 20 7.64 10.71 3.34
N LYS A 21 7.71 11.73 4.18
CA LYS A 21 7.84 11.56 5.61
C LYS A 21 6.47 11.72 6.23
N VAL A 22 6.06 10.76 7.03
CA VAL A 22 4.79 10.76 7.75
C VAL A 22 5.07 10.57 9.23
N GLU A 23 4.32 11.27 10.06
CA GLU A 23 4.57 11.32 11.51
C GLU A 23 3.75 10.30 12.29
N ASP A 24 2.73 9.73 11.68
CA ASP A 24 1.91 8.70 12.29
C ASP A 24 1.74 7.45 11.40
N ALA A 25 1.47 6.34 12.06
CA ALA A 25 1.34 5.03 11.41
C ALA A 25 0.16 4.98 10.43
N GLU A 26 -0.93 5.66 10.74
CA GLU A 26 -2.13 5.67 9.89
C GLU A 26 -1.87 6.39 8.57
N ALA A 27 -1.20 7.54 8.59
CA ALA A 27 -0.84 8.27 7.38
C ALA A 27 0.11 7.46 6.49
N ALA A 28 1.10 6.79 7.09
CA ALA A 28 2.01 5.89 6.37
C ALA A 28 1.25 4.73 5.72
N LEU A 29 0.35 4.11 6.47
CA LEU A 29 -0.45 2.98 5.99
C LEU A 29 -1.38 3.39 4.85
N ASN A 30 -2.06 4.53 4.96
CA ASN A 30 -2.93 5.04 3.91
C ASN A 30 -2.16 5.30 2.60
N LEU A 31 -0.97 5.87 2.69
CA LEU A 31 -0.09 6.08 1.53
C LEU A 31 0.33 4.76 0.89
N ILE A 32 0.79 3.80 1.70
CA ILE A 32 1.19 2.47 1.20
C ILE A 32 0.03 1.76 0.53
N MET A 33 -1.17 1.81 1.11
CA MET A 33 -2.36 1.17 0.54
C MET A 33 -2.77 1.80 -0.79
N ALA A 34 -2.65 3.12 -0.94
CA ALA A 34 -2.89 3.81 -2.20
C ALA A 34 -1.90 3.33 -3.29
N LEU A 35 -0.61 3.27 -2.97
CA LEU A 35 0.43 2.81 -3.89
C LEU A 35 0.29 1.32 -4.25
N LEU A 36 -0.07 0.48 -3.29
CA LEU A 36 -0.37 -0.94 -3.53
C LEU A 36 -1.58 -1.14 -4.42
N SER A 37 -2.62 -0.33 -4.24
CA SER A 37 -3.84 -0.38 -5.07
C SER A 37 -3.55 0.00 -6.52
N ASP A 38 -2.62 0.92 -6.76
CA ASP A 38 -2.15 1.27 -8.10
C ASP A 38 -1.34 0.12 -8.75
N GLY A 39 -0.59 -0.63 -7.96
CA GLY A 39 0.12 -1.84 -8.38
C GLY A 39 1.43 -1.61 -9.13
N ASN A 40 1.82 -0.38 -9.41
CA ASN A 40 2.98 -0.04 -10.25
C ASN A 40 4.23 0.38 -9.44
N TRP A 41 4.12 0.43 -8.13
CA TRP A 41 5.15 0.93 -7.24
C TRP A 41 5.92 -0.17 -6.51
N ALA A 42 7.24 -0.05 -6.48
CA ALA A 42 8.07 -0.72 -5.49
C ALA A 42 8.14 0.18 -4.25
N ILE A 43 7.80 -0.36 -3.09
CA ILE A 43 7.60 0.43 -1.87
C ILE A 43 8.63 0.05 -0.83
N GLY A 44 9.28 1.04 -0.25
CA GLY A 44 10.16 0.89 0.91
C GLY A 44 9.57 1.64 2.11
N LEU A 45 9.35 0.94 3.22
CA LEU A 45 8.93 1.51 4.49
C LEU A 45 10.10 1.49 5.47
N GLY A 46 10.54 2.64 5.91
CA GLY A 46 11.49 2.81 7.00
C GLY A 46 10.80 3.30 8.26
N ILE A 47 11.03 2.63 9.38
CA ILE A 47 10.48 2.96 10.69
C ILE A 47 11.62 3.24 11.66
N SER A 48 11.57 4.39 12.33
CA SER A 48 12.47 4.75 13.43
C SER A 48 11.68 4.96 14.71
N ASP A 49 12.29 4.72 15.85
CA ASP A 49 11.66 4.77 17.18
C ASP A 49 11.49 6.18 17.78
N GLY A 50 11.55 7.21 16.97
CA GLY A 50 11.19 8.58 17.34
C GLY A 50 12.28 9.41 18.01
N GLU A 51 13.38 8.84 18.45
CA GLU A 51 14.54 9.59 18.97
C GLU A 51 15.56 9.91 17.88
N GLY A 52 15.43 9.27 16.73
CA GLY A 52 16.25 9.51 15.55
C GLY A 52 15.78 10.72 14.73
N SER A 53 16.72 11.32 14.02
CA SER A 53 16.40 12.42 13.13
C SER A 53 15.51 11.97 11.97
N THR A 54 14.70 12.88 11.44
CA THR A 54 13.96 12.74 10.16
C THR A 54 14.77 12.10 9.03
N ARG A 55 16.07 12.34 9.07
CA ARG A 55 17.03 11.87 8.08
C ARG A 55 17.20 10.36 8.13
N ASP A 56 17.12 9.76 9.31
CA ASP A 56 17.34 8.33 9.51
C ASP A 56 16.17 7.51 8.97
N ALA A 57 14.92 7.91 9.21
CA ALA A 57 13.74 7.25 8.65
C ALA A 57 13.73 7.30 7.12
N SER A 58 14.08 8.44 6.51
CA SER A 58 14.16 8.60 5.06
C SER A 58 15.30 7.75 4.46
N ALA A 59 16.47 7.73 5.09
CA ALA A 59 17.59 6.90 4.67
C ALA A 59 17.24 5.41 4.80
N THR A 60 16.57 5.02 5.88
CA THR A 60 16.09 3.65 6.10
C THR A 60 15.08 3.23 5.05
N ALA A 61 14.11 4.08 4.71
CA ALA A 61 13.15 3.83 3.65
C ALA A 61 13.83 3.65 2.28
N THR A 62 14.82 4.49 1.98
CA THR A 62 15.60 4.38 0.73
C THR A 62 16.37 3.06 0.64
N LYS A 63 16.91 2.57 1.75
CA LYS A 63 17.58 1.26 1.80
C LYS A 63 16.59 0.10 1.67
N ALA A 64 15.36 0.29 2.17
CA ALA A 64 14.34 -0.75 2.14
C ALA A 64 13.81 -0.99 0.72
N VAL A 65 13.61 0.08 -0.07
CA VAL A 65 12.94 -0.02 -1.37
C VAL A 65 13.61 -1.05 -2.28
N GLY A 66 12.79 -1.93 -2.86
CA GLY A 66 13.21 -2.94 -3.82
C GLY A 66 12.95 -2.49 -5.25
N THR A 67 13.02 -3.46 -6.18
CA THR A 67 12.81 -3.22 -7.61
C THR A 67 11.49 -3.80 -8.13
N ARG A 68 10.81 -4.61 -7.33
CA ARG A 68 9.59 -5.30 -7.74
C ARG A 68 8.35 -4.45 -7.42
N ALA A 69 7.59 -4.08 -8.45
CA ALA A 69 6.30 -3.43 -8.31
C ALA A 69 5.31 -4.31 -7.51
N GLY A 70 4.48 -3.67 -6.69
CA GLY A 70 3.53 -4.35 -5.82
C GLY A 70 4.11 -5.00 -4.57
N GLN A 71 5.42 -4.83 -4.32
CA GLN A 71 6.09 -5.33 -3.13
C GLN A 71 6.40 -4.20 -2.15
N VAL A 72 6.08 -4.44 -0.88
CA VAL A 72 6.50 -3.57 0.24
C VAL A 72 7.65 -4.25 0.97
N ARG A 73 8.78 -3.58 1.05
CA ARG A 73 9.91 -3.98 1.89
C ARG A 73 9.99 -3.06 3.09
N VAL A 74 10.35 -3.60 4.23
CA VAL A 74 10.31 -2.91 5.51
C VAL A 74 11.64 -3.03 6.23
N ILE A 75 12.12 -1.90 6.74
CA ILE A 75 13.26 -1.86 7.67
C ILE A 75 12.81 -1.09 8.90
N VAL A 76 12.99 -1.67 10.07
CA VAL A 76 12.82 -1.02 11.37
C VAL A 76 14.22 -0.71 11.90
N ASP A 77 14.51 0.57 12.09
CA ASP A 77 15.83 1.04 12.54
C ASP A 77 15.97 0.93 14.07
N ARG A 78 16.02 -0.32 14.52
CA ARG A 78 16.22 -0.70 15.92
C ARG A 78 16.93 -2.06 15.98
N GLN A 79 17.76 -2.24 17.00
CA GLN A 79 18.40 -3.54 17.22
C GLN A 79 17.34 -4.64 17.42
N GLN A 80 17.58 -5.81 16.80
CA GLN A 80 16.73 -7.00 16.92
C GLN A 80 15.28 -6.85 16.38
N ALA A 81 15.00 -5.86 15.56
CA ALA A 81 13.68 -5.61 14.99
C ALA A 81 13.41 -6.33 13.65
N THR A 82 14.21 -7.31 13.30
CA THR A 82 14.09 -8.06 12.03
C THR A 82 12.77 -8.82 11.93
N THR A 83 12.31 -9.42 13.02
CA THR A 83 11.02 -10.13 13.08
C THR A 83 9.85 -9.16 12.90
N GLU A 84 9.87 -8.02 13.57
CA GLU A 84 8.84 -6.98 13.41
C GLU A 84 8.75 -6.47 11.97
N ALA A 85 9.90 -6.20 11.36
CA ALA A 85 9.97 -5.79 9.96
C ALA A 85 9.40 -6.87 9.02
N ALA A 86 9.72 -8.13 9.27
CA ALA A 86 9.23 -9.27 8.51
C ALA A 86 7.70 -9.45 8.65
N ASP A 87 7.15 -9.28 9.84
CA ASP A 87 5.71 -9.37 10.10
C ASP A 87 4.93 -8.27 9.37
N ILE A 88 5.45 -7.04 9.39
CA ILE A 88 4.86 -5.92 8.64
C ILE A 88 4.91 -6.21 7.13
N ALA A 89 6.05 -6.63 6.62
CA ALA A 89 6.20 -6.97 5.20
C ALA A 89 5.27 -8.11 4.77
N ALA A 90 5.13 -9.15 5.59
CA ALA A 90 4.22 -10.26 5.35
C ALA A 90 2.76 -9.82 5.32
N THR A 91 2.36 -8.93 6.22
CA THR A 91 1.01 -8.35 6.25
C THR A 91 0.71 -7.62 4.94
N PHE A 92 1.62 -6.78 4.46
CA PHE A 92 1.44 -6.10 3.18
C PHE A 92 1.45 -7.05 1.98
N ALA A 93 2.22 -8.13 2.02
CA ALA A 93 2.20 -9.16 0.97
C ALA A 93 0.82 -9.83 0.86
N LEU A 94 0.19 -10.16 1.98
CA LEU A 94 -1.16 -10.69 2.03
C LEU A 94 -2.20 -9.68 1.52
N MET A 95 -2.08 -8.42 1.93
CA MET A 95 -2.97 -7.34 1.47
C MET A 95 -2.82 -7.09 -0.03
N ALA A 96 -1.60 -7.05 -0.53
CA ALA A 96 -1.32 -6.91 -1.96
C ALA A 96 -1.96 -8.04 -2.78
N HIS A 97 -1.91 -9.28 -2.27
CA HIS A 97 -2.57 -10.41 -2.92
C HIS A 97 -4.09 -10.22 -3.03
N VAL A 98 -4.73 -9.74 -1.98
CA VAL A 98 -6.18 -9.43 -2.00
C VAL A 98 -6.48 -8.32 -3.02
N LEU A 99 -5.71 -7.24 -3.02
CA LEU A 99 -5.91 -6.11 -3.91
C LEU A 99 -5.72 -6.49 -5.40
N HIS A 100 -4.71 -7.27 -5.72
CA HIS A 100 -4.39 -7.65 -7.09
C HIS A 100 -5.39 -8.62 -7.71
N LYS A 101 -6.12 -9.38 -6.89
CA LYS A 101 -7.16 -10.31 -7.36
C LYS A 101 -8.50 -9.66 -7.65
N ARG A 102 -8.68 -8.40 -7.32
CA ARG A 102 -9.95 -7.71 -7.52
C ARG A 102 -10.28 -7.55 -8.99
N THR A 103 -11.53 -7.81 -9.31
CA THR A 103 -12.13 -7.43 -10.59
C THR A 103 -12.32 -5.90 -10.64
N TYR A 104 -12.66 -5.39 -11.82
CA TYR A 104 -13.03 -3.98 -11.97
C TYR A 104 -14.19 -3.60 -11.05
N GLU A 105 -15.26 -4.41 -11.04
CA GLU A 105 -16.44 -4.19 -10.20
C GLU A 105 -16.11 -4.25 -8.70
N GLY A 106 -15.19 -5.12 -8.31
CA GLY A 106 -14.70 -5.19 -6.93
C GLY A 106 -13.93 -3.95 -6.52
N ARG A 107 -13.10 -3.41 -7.40
CA ARG A 107 -12.38 -2.14 -7.16
C ARG A 107 -13.33 -0.96 -7.04
N GLU A 108 -14.33 -0.90 -7.91
CA GLU A 108 -15.35 0.14 -7.89
C GLU A 108 -16.14 0.10 -6.57
N ALA A 109 -16.63 -1.07 -6.17
CA ALA A 109 -17.36 -1.25 -4.92
C ALA A 109 -16.52 -0.88 -3.69
N THR A 110 -15.30 -1.40 -3.59
CA THR A 110 -14.41 -1.10 -2.45
C THR A 110 -13.98 0.36 -2.40
N SER A 111 -13.83 1.02 -3.54
CA SER A 111 -13.52 2.45 -3.63
C SER A 111 -14.61 3.31 -3.00
N LEU A 112 -15.88 2.98 -3.20
CA LEU A 112 -17.00 3.74 -2.64
C LEU A 112 -17.07 3.61 -1.12
N VAL A 113 -16.99 2.39 -0.59
CA VAL A 113 -17.05 2.18 0.86
C VAL A 113 -15.80 2.70 1.59
N ARG A 114 -14.64 2.66 0.94
CA ARG A 114 -13.40 3.25 1.48
C ARG A 114 -13.50 4.77 1.61
N ARG A 115 -14.26 5.43 0.74
CA ARG A 115 -14.57 6.86 0.82
C ARG A 115 -15.65 7.21 1.85
N GLY A 116 -16.15 6.25 2.61
CA GLY A 116 -17.09 6.44 3.69
C GLY A 116 -18.54 6.19 3.33
N MET A 117 -18.87 5.77 2.12
CA MET A 117 -20.23 5.37 1.78
C MET A 117 -20.60 4.07 2.53
N ASN A 118 -21.79 4.03 3.09
CA ASN A 118 -22.34 2.76 3.56
C ASN A 118 -22.76 1.89 2.37
N GLN A 119 -23.05 0.62 2.62
CA GLN A 119 -23.36 -0.34 1.56
C GLN A 119 -24.64 0.06 0.76
N ASN A 120 -25.61 0.69 1.42
CA ASN A 120 -26.83 1.12 0.75
C ASN A 120 -26.59 2.28 -0.21
N GLU A 121 -25.81 3.25 0.22
CA GLU A 121 -25.41 4.40 -0.60
C GLU A 121 -24.56 3.94 -1.80
N ALA A 122 -23.61 3.07 -1.56
CA ALA A 122 -22.75 2.51 -2.60
C ALA A 122 -23.56 1.67 -3.61
N ALA A 123 -24.50 0.85 -3.15
CA ALA A 123 -25.39 0.09 -4.02
C ALA A 123 -26.25 1.01 -4.90
N ALA A 124 -26.81 2.07 -4.31
CA ALA A 124 -27.60 3.07 -5.06
C ALA A 124 -26.74 3.78 -6.12
N THR A 125 -25.51 4.15 -5.78
CA THR A 125 -24.56 4.79 -6.70
C THR A 125 -24.24 3.90 -7.90
N LEU A 126 -24.08 2.60 -7.68
CA LEU A 126 -23.79 1.63 -8.73
C LEU A 126 -25.03 1.09 -9.46
N GLY A 127 -26.24 1.46 -9.02
CA GLY A 127 -27.49 0.99 -9.61
C GLY A 127 -27.72 -0.51 -9.41
N ILE A 128 -27.24 -1.09 -8.31
CA ILE A 128 -27.38 -2.51 -7.97
C ILE A 128 -28.12 -2.71 -6.64
N SER A 129 -28.59 -3.93 -6.38
CA SER A 129 -29.24 -4.25 -5.12
C SER A 129 -28.23 -4.27 -3.96
N LYS A 130 -28.73 -4.09 -2.73
CA LYS A 130 -27.93 -4.24 -1.51
C LYS A 130 -27.25 -5.61 -1.42
N GLN A 131 -27.96 -6.66 -1.81
CA GLN A 131 -27.46 -8.02 -1.82
C GLN A 131 -26.30 -8.18 -2.83
N ALA A 132 -26.45 -7.64 -4.03
CA ALA A 132 -25.38 -7.65 -5.03
C ALA A 132 -24.15 -6.86 -4.55
N MET A 133 -24.35 -5.73 -3.87
CA MET A 133 -23.25 -4.96 -3.27
C MET A 133 -22.51 -5.74 -2.21
N SER A 134 -23.24 -6.40 -1.31
CA SER A 134 -22.65 -7.26 -0.27
C SER A 134 -21.80 -8.39 -0.89
N GLN A 135 -22.32 -9.05 -1.92
CA GLN A 135 -21.61 -10.11 -2.64
C GLN A 135 -20.35 -9.58 -3.33
N ARG A 136 -20.40 -8.40 -3.96
CA ARG A 136 -19.22 -7.78 -4.57
C ARG A 136 -18.14 -7.47 -3.55
N LEU A 137 -18.50 -6.91 -2.40
CA LEU A 137 -17.55 -6.60 -1.33
C LEU A 137 -16.91 -7.88 -0.75
N GLN A 138 -17.69 -8.93 -0.57
CA GLN A 138 -17.17 -10.23 -0.14
C GLN A 138 -16.19 -10.82 -1.17
N ALA A 139 -16.59 -10.87 -2.43
CA ALA A 139 -15.74 -11.37 -3.51
C ALA A 139 -14.47 -10.52 -3.70
N ALA A 140 -14.54 -9.22 -3.45
CA ALA A 140 -13.40 -8.29 -3.49
C ALA A 140 -12.46 -8.41 -2.28
N GLY A 141 -12.81 -9.23 -1.27
CA GLY A 141 -12.01 -9.38 -0.07
C GLY A 141 -12.00 -8.13 0.82
N TRP A 142 -13.06 -7.34 0.80
CA TRP A 142 -13.15 -6.12 1.62
C TRP A 142 -12.99 -6.37 3.12
N PRO A 143 -13.62 -7.41 3.72
CA PRO A 143 -13.39 -7.73 5.13
C PRO A 143 -11.93 -8.09 5.43
N ALA A 144 -11.25 -8.79 4.52
CA ALA A 144 -9.84 -9.14 4.67
C ALA A 144 -8.94 -7.90 4.58
N GLU A 145 -9.26 -6.94 3.69
CA GLU A 145 -8.54 -5.67 3.63
C GLU A 145 -8.69 -4.88 4.93
N GLN A 146 -9.90 -4.79 5.48
CA GLN A 146 -10.14 -4.09 6.75
C GLN A 146 -9.36 -4.73 7.91
N ALA A 147 -9.39 -6.05 8.02
CA ALA A 147 -8.64 -6.78 9.04
C ALA A 147 -7.12 -6.61 8.86
N GLY A 148 -6.63 -6.70 7.64
CA GLY A 148 -5.23 -6.49 7.30
C GLY A 148 -4.76 -5.06 7.57
N TRP A 149 -5.61 -4.07 7.27
CA TRP A 149 -5.33 -2.67 7.58
C TRP A 149 -5.16 -2.45 9.08
N GLN A 150 -6.05 -2.98 9.89
CA GLN A 150 -5.94 -2.87 11.36
C GLN A 150 -4.70 -3.59 11.90
N LEU A 151 -4.39 -4.77 11.37
CA LEU A 151 -3.18 -5.49 11.75
C LEU A 151 -1.92 -4.71 11.40
N ALA A 152 -1.84 -4.18 10.19
CA ALA A 152 -0.71 -3.36 9.75
C ALA A 152 -0.56 -2.10 10.62
N LEU A 153 -1.66 -1.42 10.94
CA LEU A 153 -1.66 -0.26 11.83
C LEU A 153 -1.06 -0.61 13.21
N ASN A 154 -1.51 -1.70 13.81
CA ASN A 154 -1.01 -2.14 15.11
C ASN A 154 0.48 -2.50 15.07
N LEU A 155 0.91 -3.20 14.04
CA LEU A 155 2.30 -3.61 13.88
C LEU A 155 3.23 -2.40 13.66
N ILE A 156 2.85 -1.46 12.80
CA ILE A 156 3.63 -0.25 12.53
C ILE A 156 3.70 0.63 13.79
N THR A 157 2.58 0.80 14.49
CA THR A 157 2.50 1.58 15.73
C THR A 157 3.45 1.01 16.80
N ARG A 158 3.46 -0.31 16.98
CA ARG A 158 4.39 -0.96 17.92
C ARG A 158 5.85 -0.79 17.50
N ALA A 159 6.14 -1.00 16.22
CA ALA A 159 7.50 -0.86 15.70
C ALA A 159 8.04 0.57 15.84
N ALA A 160 7.16 1.58 15.76
CA ALA A 160 7.50 2.98 15.98
C ALA A 160 7.61 3.38 17.46
N GLY A 161 7.44 2.43 18.40
CA GLY A 161 7.50 2.72 19.83
C GLY A 161 6.31 3.54 20.35
N GLN A 162 5.21 3.59 19.62
CA GLN A 162 4.02 4.39 19.95
C GLN A 162 2.89 3.54 20.57
N GLY A 163 3.11 2.27 20.81
CA GLY A 163 2.14 1.35 21.41
C GLY A 163 2.54 0.98 22.82
N GLU A 164 1.59 1.05 23.78
CA GLU A 164 1.70 0.37 25.06
C GLU A 164 1.63 -1.14 24.91
#